data_8a0f7494c2736d512be1ba50faad5afd
#
_entry.id   8a0f7494c2736d512be1ba50faad5afd
#
_cell.length_a   1.000
_cell.length_b   1.000
_cell.length_c   1.000
_cell.angle_alpha   90.00
_cell.angle_beta   90.00
_cell.angle_gamma   90.00
#
_symmetry.space_group_name_H-M   'P 1'
#
loop_
_entity.id
_entity.type
_entity.pdbx_description
1 polymer ?
#
loop_
_entity_poly.entity_id
_entity_poly.type
_entity_poly.pdbx_seq_one_letter_code
_entity_poly.pdbx_strand_id
1 'polypeptide(L)'
;MNDASVSMQVHEVQVEEKMDASSYSYLKVNENGNSYWIAVPTMDVKPGEKIYFSKSMEMKDFKSETLGRTFESVLFVDDASKDAIGQDVASPHSKISTGKDGSIKVEPLKDGYSVEQIYSKKSSLVNKVVKVKGVVVKINKDIMNTNWIHIQDGTGKDGTHDLLVTSDTVPEVGQTIIAEGKVISDKDFGAGYFYSVLLENSKITIQ
;
A
#
# COMPACT_ATOMS: atom_id res chain seq x y z
N MET A 1 -26.55 -2.12 -21.79
CA MET A 1 -26.28 -1.60 -20.44
C MET A 1 -26.01 -2.81 -19.58
N ASN A 2 -24.73 -3.20 -19.48
CA ASN A 2 -24.32 -4.26 -18.56
C ASN A 2 -23.54 -3.56 -17.44
N ASP A 3 -24.21 -3.45 -16.31
CA ASP A 3 -23.63 -3.03 -15.06
C ASP A 3 -22.76 -4.20 -14.57
N ALA A 4 -21.46 -4.12 -14.79
CA ALA A 4 -20.51 -5.07 -14.23
C ALA A 4 -20.29 -4.69 -12.77
N SER A 5 -21.13 -5.23 -11.90
CA SER A 5 -20.86 -5.25 -10.46
C SER A 5 -19.59 -6.06 -10.25
N VAL A 6 -18.47 -5.39 -10.04
CA VAL A 6 -17.25 -6.02 -9.56
C VAL A 6 -17.50 -6.35 -8.09
N SER A 7 -17.93 -7.58 -7.81
CA SER A 7 -18.00 -8.09 -6.44
C SER A 7 -16.56 -8.25 -5.97
N MET A 8 -16.13 -7.46 -4.99
CA MET A 8 -14.91 -7.73 -4.25
C MET A 8 -15.09 -9.07 -3.53
N GLN A 9 -14.35 -10.07 -3.97
CA GLN A 9 -14.38 -11.37 -3.34
C GLN A 9 -13.48 -11.31 -2.12
N VAL A 10 -14.07 -11.42 -0.93
CA VAL A 10 -13.33 -11.59 0.31
C VAL A 10 -12.85 -13.03 0.38
N HIS A 11 -11.56 -13.22 0.53
CA HIS A 11 -10.92 -14.50 0.75
C HIS A 11 -10.84 -14.78 2.25
N GLU A 12 -11.35 -15.93 2.68
CA GLU A 12 -11.13 -16.48 4.01
C GLU A 12 -10.20 -17.68 3.87
N VAL A 13 -9.00 -17.58 4.43
CA VAL A 13 -7.98 -18.59 4.28
C VAL A 13 -7.43 -19.04 5.63
N GLN A 14 -7.04 -20.32 5.72
CA GLN A 14 -6.37 -20.86 6.89
C GLN A 14 -4.87 -20.97 6.64
N VAL A 15 -4.08 -20.45 7.57
CA VAL A 15 -2.62 -20.52 7.49
C VAL A 15 -2.14 -21.94 7.75
N GLU A 16 -1.37 -22.51 6.81
CA GLU A 16 -0.73 -23.82 6.95
C GLU A 16 0.73 -23.70 7.40
N GLU A 17 1.47 -22.72 6.84
CA GLU A 17 2.88 -22.51 7.10
C GLU A 17 3.19 -21.01 7.10
N LYS A 18 4.16 -20.58 7.91
CA LYS A 18 4.62 -19.19 7.98
C LYS A 18 6.14 -19.13 7.89
N MET A 19 6.63 -18.21 7.08
CA MET A 19 8.05 -17.81 7.01
C MET A 19 8.13 -16.28 7.04
N ASP A 20 8.89 -15.73 7.98
CA ASP A 20 9.13 -14.29 8.04
C ASP A 20 10.42 -13.93 7.30
N ALA A 21 10.36 -12.90 6.47
CA ALA A 21 11.50 -12.40 5.71
C ALA A 21 11.41 -10.89 5.53
N SER A 22 12.34 -10.17 6.14
CA SER A 22 12.40 -8.72 6.09
C SER A 22 11.10 -8.07 6.57
N SER A 23 10.35 -7.42 5.69
CA SER A 23 9.11 -6.70 5.99
C SER A 23 7.84 -7.50 5.71
N TYR A 24 7.99 -8.77 5.30
CA TYR A 24 6.87 -9.63 4.90
C TYR A 24 6.85 -10.95 5.66
N SER A 25 5.64 -11.44 5.92
CA SER A 25 5.38 -12.83 6.27
C SER A 25 4.88 -13.55 5.02
N TYR A 26 5.58 -14.60 4.61
CA TYR A 26 5.14 -15.50 3.55
C TYR A 26 4.33 -16.62 4.19
N LEU A 27 3.09 -16.70 3.82
CA LEU A 27 2.13 -17.63 4.39
C LEU A 27 1.70 -18.63 3.31
N LYS A 28 1.85 -19.92 3.59
CA LYS A 28 1.13 -20.93 2.83
C LYS A 28 -0.26 -21.03 3.41
N VAL A 29 -1.26 -20.81 2.60
CA VAL A 29 -2.65 -20.75 3.04
C VAL A 29 -3.50 -21.77 2.28
N ASN A 30 -4.57 -22.22 2.92
CA ASN A 30 -5.57 -23.09 2.32
C ASN A 30 -6.90 -22.35 2.21
N GLU A 31 -7.46 -22.35 1.02
CA GLU A 31 -8.79 -21.83 0.73
C GLU A 31 -9.60 -22.90 0.01
N ASN A 32 -10.64 -23.39 0.66
CA ASN A 32 -11.55 -24.39 0.09
C ASN A 32 -10.84 -25.65 -0.46
N GLY A 33 -9.74 -26.07 0.18
CA GLY A 33 -8.95 -27.24 -0.23
C GLY A 33 -7.83 -26.93 -1.23
N ASN A 34 -7.68 -25.70 -1.68
CA ASN A 34 -6.58 -25.26 -2.53
C ASN A 34 -5.52 -24.54 -1.69
N SER A 35 -4.27 -25.00 -1.75
CA SER A 35 -3.17 -24.35 -1.05
C SER A 35 -2.33 -23.51 -2.00
N TYR A 36 -2.02 -22.27 -1.58
CA TYR A 36 -1.18 -21.35 -2.34
C TYR A 36 -0.39 -20.44 -1.40
N TRP A 37 0.57 -19.71 -1.95
CA TRP A 37 1.40 -18.77 -1.19
C TRP A 37 0.88 -17.35 -1.28
N ILE A 38 0.87 -16.66 -0.13
CA ILE A 38 0.63 -15.22 -0.05
C ILE A 38 1.79 -14.55 0.67
N ALA A 39 2.10 -13.32 0.30
CA ALA A 39 3.03 -12.43 1.00
C ALA A 39 2.23 -11.28 1.60
N VAL A 40 2.25 -11.14 2.91
CA VAL A 40 1.54 -10.10 3.67
C VAL A 40 2.56 -9.25 4.43
N PRO A 41 2.30 -7.98 4.74
CA PRO A 41 3.11 -7.22 5.70
C PRO A 41 3.27 -8.04 6.98
N THR A 42 4.46 -7.95 7.61
CA THR A 42 4.76 -8.75 8.80
C THR A 42 3.63 -8.69 9.83
N MET A 43 3.04 -9.84 10.11
CA MET A 43 1.93 -9.96 11.05
C MET A 43 2.13 -11.16 11.99
N ASP A 44 1.64 -11.02 13.24
CA ASP A 44 1.66 -12.12 14.20
C ASP A 44 0.49 -13.08 13.93
N VAL A 45 0.75 -14.09 13.12
CA VAL A 45 -0.20 -15.15 12.78
C VAL A 45 0.49 -16.51 12.91
N LYS A 46 -0.25 -17.53 13.33
CA LYS A 46 0.25 -18.90 13.53
C LYS A 46 -0.43 -19.88 12.58
N PRO A 47 0.24 -20.97 12.22
CA PRO A 47 -0.42 -22.09 11.54
C PRO A 47 -1.70 -22.52 12.26
N GLY A 48 -2.78 -22.73 11.51
CA GLY A 48 -4.11 -23.04 12.01
C GLY A 48 -5.03 -21.83 12.19
N GLU A 49 -4.49 -20.60 12.27
CA GLU A 49 -5.31 -19.39 12.35
C GLU A 49 -5.89 -19.02 10.98
N LYS A 50 -7.03 -18.34 11.03
CA LYS A 50 -7.67 -17.78 9.83
C LYS A 50 -7.26 -16.34 9.63
N ILE A 51 -7.13 -15.95 8.37
CA ILE A 51 -6.96 -14.57 7.95
C ILE A 51 -7.89 -14.28 6.77
N TYR A 52 -8.17 -13.01 6.60
CA TYR A 52 -9.08 -12.48 5.59
C TYR A 52 -8.35 -11.45 4.75
N PHE A 53 -8.63 -11.41 3.45
CA PHE A 53 -8.15 -10.36 2.56
C PHE A 53 -9.10 -10.20 1.37
N SER A 54 -9.05 -9.07 0.70
CA SER A 54 -9.90 -8.79 -0.46
C SER A 54 -9.11 -8.39 -1.70
N LYS A 55 -7.82 -8.07 -1.53
CA LYS A 55 -6.97 -7.60 -2.62
C LYS A 55 -5.68 -8.39 -2.65
N SER A 56 -5.33 -8.85 -3.83
CA SER A 56 -4.08 -9.54 -4.05
C SER A 56 -3.51 -9.24 -5.44
N MET A 57 -2.20 -9.22 -5.53
CA MET A 57 -1.48 -9.13 -6.80
C MET A 57 -0.64 -10.40 -6.98
N GLU A 58 -0.90 -11.16 -8.04
CA GLU A 58 -0.13 -12.36 -8.36
C GLU A 58 1.23 -11.99 -8.95
N MET A 59 2.29 -12.53 -8.35
CA MET A 59 3.64 -12.50 -8.91
C MET A 59 4.08 -13.92 -9.24
N LYS A 60 4.44 -14.14 -10.50
CA LYS A 60 4.96 -15.43 -11.00
C LYS A 60 6.48 -15.42 -10.97
N ASP A 61 7.06 -16.59 -10.73
CA ASP A 61 8.51 -16.79 -10.67
C ASP A 61 9.23 -15.84 -9.70
N PHE A 62 8.55 -15.51 -8.58
CA PHE A 62 9.06 -14.56 -7.61
C PHE A 62 10.21 -15.12 -6.80
N LYS A 63 11.39 -14.53 -6.91
CA LYS A 63 12.58 -14.88 -6.13
C LYS A 63 12.68 -14.02 -4.88
N SER A 64 12.49 -14.63 -3.71
CA SER A 64 12.79 -13.99 -2.42
C SER A 64 14.26 -14.18 -2.08
N GLU A 65 15.06 -13.12 -2.16
CA GLU A 65 16.49 -13.18 -1.85
C GLU A 65 16.72 -13.47 -0.35
N THR A 66 15.87 -12.92 0.51
CA THR A 66 15.94 -13.10 1.97
C THR A 66 15.69 -14.57 2.37
N LEU A 67 14.76 -15.25 1.70
CA LEU A 67 14.46 -16.66 1.94
C LEU A 67 15.32 -17.61 1.10
N GLY A 68 16.06 -17.09 0.13
CA GLY A 68 16.81 -17.91 -0.85
C GLY A 68 15.91 -18.84 -1.66
N ARG A 69 14.63 -18.50 -1.83
CA ARG A 69 13.60 -19.37 -2.43
C ARG A 69 12.89 -18.65 -3.59
N THR A 70 12.60 -19.40 -4.63
CA THR A 70 11.74 -18.96 -5.74
C THR A 70 10.34 -19.55 -5.55
N PHE A 71 9.32 -18.71 -5.66
CA PHE A 71 7.92 -19.11 -5.66
C PHE A 71 7.42 -19.08 -7.11
N GLU A 72 6.85 -20.17 -7.58
CA GLU A 72 6.24 -20.22 -8.93
C GLU A 72 5.09 -19.22 -9.05
N SER A 73 4.31 -19.04 -7.97
CA SER A 73 3.29 -18.03 -7.81
C SER A 73 3.18 -17.64 -6.34
N VAL A 74 3.07 -16.34 -6.06
CA VAL A 74 2.78 -15.79 -4.74
C VAL A 74 1.85 -14.58 -4.90
N LEU A 75 0.80 -14.52 -4.08
CA LEU A 75 -0.10 -13.37 -4.05
C LEU A 75 0.40 -12.35 -3.02
N PHE A 76 0.74 -11.16 -3.45
CA PHE A 76 1.02 -10.05 -2.55
C PHE A 76 -0.31 -9.45 -2.07
N VAL A 77 -0.48 -9.37 -0.76
CA VAL A 77 -1.71 -8.97 -0.08
C VAL A 77 -1.39 -7.88 0.93
N ASP A 78 -1.99 -6.72 0.79
CA ASP A 78 -1.74 -5.58 1.69
C ASP A 78 -2.81 -5.40 2.77
N ASP A 79 -3.99 -5.98 2.58
CA ASP A 79 -5.16 -5.81 3.45
C ASP A 79 -5.45 -7.04 4.33
N ALA A 80 -4.44 -7.90 4.54
CA ALA A 80 -4.60 -9.07 5.39
C ALA A 80 -4.96 -8.70 6.83
N SER A 81 -6.02 -9.31 7.37
CA SER A 81 -6.51 -9.12 8.73
C SER A 81 -6.88 -10.43 9.39
N LYS A 82 -6.74 -10.52 10.72
CA LYS A 82 -7.30 -11.63 11.53
C LYS A 82 -8.79 -11.49 11.78
N ASP A 83 -9.30 -10.28 11.69
CA ASP A 83 -10.73 -10.02 11.86
C ASP A 83 -11.46 -10.20 10.53
N ALA A 84 -12.61 -10.87 10.56
CA ALA A 84 -13.46 -11.01 9.40
C ALA A 84 -13.76 -9.62 8.82
N ILE A 85 -13.45 -9.44 7.53
CA ILE A 85 -13.76 -8.18 6.85
C ILE A 85 -15.27 -8.04 6.85
N GLY A 86 -15.79 -7.16 7.72
CA GLY A 86 -17.22 -6.94 7.89
C GLY A 86 -17.86 -6.47 6.59
N GLN A 87 -19.12 -6.86 6.40
CA GLN A 87 -19.95 -6.51 5.25
C GLN A 87 -20.33 -5.01 5.24
N ASP A 88 -19.38 -4.10 5.23
CA ASP A 88 -19.63 -2.73 4.84
C ASP A 88 -19.07 -2.52 3.42
N VAL A 89 -19.80 -3.09 2.49
CA VAL A 89 -19.62 -2.91 1.06
C VAL A 89 -20.22 -1.58 0.64
N ALA A 90 -19.43 -0.54 0.65
CA ALA A 90 -19.71 0.63 -0.17
C ALA A 90 -18.45 1.40 -0.49
N SER A 91 -17.75 0.98 -1.52
CA SER A 91 -17.05 1.84 -2.51
C SER A 91 -15.93 1.09 -3.22
N PRO A 92 -15.80 1.19 -4.55
CA PRO A 92 -14.71 0.57 -5.33
C PRO A 92 -13.33 1.24 -5.12
N HIS A 93 -13.19 2.00 -4.05
CA HIS A 93 -11.98 2.72 -3.67
C HIS A 93 -11.54 2.30 -2.25
N SER A 94 -11.44 0.99 -2.00
CA SER A 94 -10.83 0.52 -0.76
C SER A 94 -9.35 0.92 -0.76
N LYS A 95 -9.14 2.12 -0.29
CA LYS A 95 -7.86 2.68 0.12
C LYS A 95 -7.17 1.69 1.03
N ILE A 96 -5.89 1.48 0.82
CA ILE A 96 -4.99 1.18 1.92
C ILE A 96 -5.09 2.40 2.83
N SER A 97 -6.09 2.41 3.69
CA SER A 97 -6.35 3.53 4.58
C SER A 97 -5.40 3.37 5.76
N THR A 98 -4.26 4.01 5.68
CA THR A 98 -3.68 4.51 6.90
C THR A 98 -4.71 5.49 7.44
N GLY A 99 -5.39 5.15 8.53
CA GLY A 99 -6.39 6.03 9.11
C GLY A 99 -5.84 7.45 9.25
N LYS A 100 -6.68 8.49 9.09
CA LYS A 100 -6.22 9.86 9.29
C LYS A 100 -5.74 10.02 10.73
N ASP A 101 -4.44 10.23 10.93
CA ASP A 101 -3.89 10.56 12.23
C ASP A 101 -4.14 12.05 12.53
N GLY A 102 -5.11 12.31 13.38
CA GLY A 102 -5.48 13.68 13.76
C GLY A 102 -4.41 14.42 14.56
N SER A 103 -3.36 13.73 15.03
CA SER A 103 -2.24 14.32 15.75
C SER A 103 -1.18 14.91 14.78
N ILE A 104 -1.15 14.47 13.53
CA ILE A 104 -0.20 14.95 12.53
C ILE A 104 -0.54 16.37 12.11
N LYS A 105 0.41 17.27 12.29
CA LYS A 105 0.39 18.64 11.79
C LYS A 105 1.78 19.00 11.31
N VAL A 106 1.92 19.17 10.02
CA VAL A 106 3.20 19.51 9.39
C VAL A 106 3.13 20.93 8.82
N GLU A 107 4.10 21.75 9.17
CA GLU A 107 4.26 23.08 8.58
C GLU A 107 4.50 22.95 7.06
N PRO A 108 3.69 23.58 6.21
CA PRO A 108 3.83 23.47 4.77
C PRO A 108 5.13 24.13 4.28
N LEU A 109 5.68 23.59 3.21
CA LEU A 109 6.83 24.18 2.53
C LEU A 109 6.41 25.46 1.81
N LYS A 110 7.26 26.50 1.83
CA LYS A 110 7.01 27.75 1.08
C LYS A 110 6.96 27.53 -0.43
N ASP A 111 7.74 26.57 -0.93
CA ASP A 111 7.88 26.21 -2.35
C ASP A 111 7.38 24.78 -2.64
N GLY A 112 6.42 24.31 -1.88
CA GLY A 112 5.84 22.98 -1.99
C GLY A 112 4.32 22.96 -1.97
N TYR A 113 3.78 21.75 -1.90
CA TYR A 113 2.33 21.51 -1.84
C TYR A 113 2.00 20.70 -0.59
N SER A 114 0.80 20.92 -0.04
CA SER A 114 0.23 20.00 0.94
C SER A 114 -0.35 18.76 0.26
N VAL A 115 -0.56 17.71 1.03
CA VAL A 115 -1.21 16.48 0.54
C VAL A 115 -2.56 16.83 -0.09
N GLU A 116 -3.40 17.61 0.58
CA GLU A 116 -4.69 18.07 0.03
C GLU A 116 -4.55 18.83 -1.29
N GLN A 117 -3.53 19.69 -1.40
CA GLN A 117 -3.30 20.45 -2.63
C GLN A 117 -2.88 19.56 -3.80
N ILE A 118 -2.12 18.48 -3.55
CA ILE A 118 -1.79 17.51 -4.59
C ILE A 118 -3.06 16.85 -5.14
N TYR A 119 -3.97 16.41 -4.27
CA TYR A 119 -5.23 15.83 -4.69
C TYR A 119 -6.14 16.84 -5.43
N SER A 120 -6.30 18.02 -4.89
CA SER A 120 -7.20 19.05 -5.46
C SER A 120 -6.70 19.62 -6.78
N LYS A 121 -5.38 19.68 -6.97
CA LYS A 121 -4.73 20.23 -8.17
C LYS A 121 -4.15 19.17 -9.09
N LYS A 122 -4.48 17.88 -8.90
CA LYS A 122 -3.85 16.76 -9.63
C LYS A 122 -3.79 16.98 -11.15
N SER A 123 -4.90 17.44 -11.75
CA SER A 123 -4.97 17.64 -13.21
C SER A 123 -3.98 18.69 -13.73
N SER A 124 -3.63 19.70 -12.92
CA SER A 124 -2.68 20.74 -13.29
C SER A 124 -1.25 20.39 -12.92
N LEU A 125 -1.05 19.42 -12.03
CA LEU A 125 0.25 18.99 -11.51
C LEU A 125 0.77 17.70 -12.19
N VAL A 126 -0.09 16.96 -12.87
CA VAL A 126 0.31 15.71 -13.55
C VAL A 126 1.55 15.93 -14.43
N ASN A 127 2.51 15.01 -14.32
CA ASN A 127 3.82 15.04 -14.97
C ASN A 127 4.78 16.16 -14.50
N LYS A 128 4.43 16.96 -13.51
CA LYS A 128 5.33 17.96 -12.90
C LYS A 128 6.03 17.35 -11.69
N VAL A 129 7.26 17.78 -11.46
CA VAL A 129 7.99 17.47 -10.22
C VAL A 129 7.56 18.50 -9.16
N VAL A 130 7.17 18.00 -8.00
CA VAL A 130 6.68 18.80 -6.88
C VAL A 130 7.33 18.36 -5.57
N LYS A 131 7.27 19.22 -4.55
CA LYS A 131 7.73 18.92 -3.19
C LYS A 131 6.54 18.84 -2.25
N VAL A 132 6.55 17.80 -1.41
CA VAL A 132 5.58 17.62 -0.33
C VAL A 132 6.34 17.27 0.94
N LYS A 133 5.97 17.87 2.06
CA LYS A 133 6.48 17.55 3.38
C LYS A 133 5.40 16.79 4.15
N GLY A 134 5.77 15.67 4.77
CA GLY A 134 4.83 14.87 5.55
C GLY A 134 5.52 13.93 6.51
N VAL A 135 4.74 13.34 7.41
CA VAL A 135 5.17 12.28 8.32
C VAL A 135 4.92 10.94 7.64
N VAL A 136 5.89 10.06 7.69
CA VAL A 136 5.77 8.68 7.19
C VAL A 136 4.86 7.89 8.12
N VAL A 137 3.76 7.38 7.60
CA VAL A 137 2.78 6.60 8.38
C VAL A 137 2.80 5.11 8.05
N LYS A 138 3.29 4.76 6.86
CA LYS A 138 3.44 3.35 6.43
C LYS A 138 4.53 3.24 5.37
N ILE A 139 5.23 2.11 5.36
CA ILE A 139 6.20 1.77 4.31
C ILE A 139 6.04 0.30 3.94
N ASN A 140 5.93 0.05 2.64
CA ASN A 140 6.05 -1.27 2.05
C ASN A 140 7.35 -1.29 1.23
N LYS A 141 8.33 -2.10 1.66
CA LYS A 141 9.68 -2.12 1.06
C LYS A 141 9.76 -3.11 -0.08
N ASP A 142 10.60 -2.80 -1.06
CA ASP A 142 11.01 -3.71 -2.14
C ASP A 142 9.85 -4.30 -2.97
N ILE A 143 8.76 -3.54 -3.17
CA ILE A 143 7.69 -3.93 -4.07
C ILE A 143 8.02 -3.38 -5.46
N MET A 144 8.15 -4.26 -6.47
CA MET A 144 8.52 -3.88 -7.84
C MET A 144 9.84 -3.07 -7.90
N ASN A 145 10.84 -3.46 -7.10
CA ASN A 145 12.14 -2.82 -6.96
C ASN A 145 12.08 -1.35 -6.50
N THR A 146 11.05 -0.97 -5.75
CA THR A 146 10.94 0.36 -5.14
C THR A 146 10.25 0.29 -3.79
N ASN A 147 10.40 1.32 -2.97
CA ASN A 147 9.71 1.41 -1.70
C ASN A 147 8.47 2.29 -1.85
N TRP A 148 7.38 1.85 -1.25
CA TRP A 148 6.07 2.48 -1.27
C TRP A 148 5.81 3.11 0.08
N ILE A 149 5.87 4.43 0.13
CA ILE A 149 5.88 5.23 1.35
C ILE A 149 4.58 6.03 1.41
N HIS A 150 3.82 5.85 2.46
CA HIS A 150 2.63 6.64 2.75
C HIS A 150 2.97 7.79 3.67
N ILE A 151 2.63 9.01 3.29
CA ILE A 151 2.86 10.21 4.09
C ILE A 151 1.56 10.96 4.35
N GLN A 152 1.48 11.58 5.53
CA GLN A 152 0.41 12.49 5.92
C GLN A 152 1.01 13.81 6.42
N ASP A 153 0.33 14.92 6.17
CA ASP A 153 0.72 16.26 6.66
C ASP A 153 -0.35 16.90 7.55
N GLY A 154 -1.42 16.17 7.83
CA GLY A 154 -2.58 16.65 8.59
C GLY A 154 -3.65 17.32 7.75
N THR A 155 -3.40 17.57 6.46
CA THR A 155 -4.40 18.13 5.53
C THR A 155 -5.24 17.04 4.88
N GLY A 156 -6.22 17.41 4.07
CA GLY A 156 -7.11 16.48 3.40
C GLY A 156 -8.18 15.89 4.30
N LYS A 157 -9.07 15.11 3.70
CA LYS A 157 -10.18 14.39 4.32
C LYS A 157 -10.07 12.91 3.99
N ASP A 158 -10.99 12.10 4.48
CA ASP A 158 -11.02 10.69 4.13
C ASP A 158 -10.87 10.50 2.62
N GLY A 159 -9.81 9.76 2.26
CA GLY A 159 -9.44 9.53 0.90
C GLY A 159 -8.49 10.49 0.23
N THR A 160 -8.14 11.57 0.87
CA THR A 160 -7.20 12.55 0.34
C THR A 160 -6.20 13.03 1.39
N HIS A 161 -6.14 12.37 2.55
CA HIS A 161 -5.27 12.70 3.67
C HIS A 161 -3.93 11.96 3.64
N ASP A 162 -3.80 10.96 2.80
CA ASP A 162 -2.65 10.08 2.66
C ASP A 162 -2.12 10.17 1.22
N LEU A 163 -0.84 10.40 1.05
CA LEU A 163 -0.19 10.47 -0.26
C LEU A 163 0.84 9.36 -0.39
N LEU A 164 0.69 8.55 -1.44
CA LEU A 164 1.68 7.56 -1.81
C LEU A 164 2.87 8.21 -2.51
N VAL A 165 4.06 7.80 -2.09
CA VAL A 165 5.35 8.21 -2.65
C VAL A 165 6.17 6.97 -2.94
N THR A 166 6.74 6.85 -4.14
CA THR A 166 7.72 5.80 -4.43
C THR A 166 9.14 6.36 -4.42
N SER A 167 10.08 5.61 -3.84
CA SER A 167 11.49 6.02 -3.71
C SER A 167 12.42 4.82 -3.51
N ASP A 168 13.68 4.96 -3.89
CA ASP A 168 14.75 4.02 -3.54
C ASP A 168 15.23 4.22 -2.08
N THR A 169 14.95 5.38 -1.50
CA THR A 169 15.29 5.69 -0.10
C THR A 169 14.24 5.11 0.84
N VAL A 170 14.69 4.50 1.93
CA VAL A 170 13.83 3.90 2.97
C VAL A 170 13.88 4.76 4.23
N PRO A 171 12.94 5.68 4.46
CA PRO A 171 12.79 6.35 5.74
C PRO A 171 12.17 5.39 6.78
N GLU A 172 12.02 5.84 8.01
CA GLU A 172 11.33 5.10 9.07
C GLU A 172 9.92 5.67 9.31
N VAL A 173 9.00 4.81 9.75
CA VAL A 173 7.66 5.25 10.19
C VAL A 173 7.81 6.23 11.36
N GLY A 174 7.08 7.35 11.31
CA GLY A 174 7.15 8.46 12.27
C GLY A 174 8.14 9.56 11.88
N GLN A 175 9.05 9.33 10.94
CA GLN A 175 9.95 10.39 10.45
C GLN A 175 9.20 11.41 9.61
N THR A 176 9.59 12.68 9.77
CA THR A 176 9.17 13.75 8.86
C THR A 176 10.12 13.78 7.66
N ILE A 177 9.56 13.75 6.46
CA ILE A 177 10.33 13.78 5.21
C ILE A 177 9.84 14.87 4.28
N ILE A 178 10.74 15.28 3.38
CA ILE A 178 10.38 16.02 2.17
C ILE A 178 10.55 15.06 1.00
N ALA A 179 9.47 14.80 0.28
CA ALA A 179 9.46 14.03 -0.95
C ALA A 179 9.42 14.99 -2.15
N GLU A 180 10.39 14.89 -3.04
CA GLU A 180 10.43 15.61 -4.31
C GLU A 180 10.29 14.60 -5.44
N GLY A 181 9.14 14.55 -6.10
CA GLY A 181 8.82 13.53 -7.07
C GLY A 181 7.84 13.99 -8.14
N LYS A 182 7.70 13.16 -9.18
CA LYS A 182 6.80 13.41 -10.30
C LYS A 182 5.38 13.02 -9.94
N VAL A 183 4.44 13.93 -10.12
CA VAL A 183 3.01 13.63 -9.94
C VAL A 183 2.50 12.74 -11.06
N ILE A 184 1.99 11.59 -10.68
CA ILE A 184 1.27 10.66 -11.57
C ILE A 184 -0.17 10.59 -11.10
N SER A 185 -1.11 10.67 -12.04
CA SER A 185 -2.54 10.53 -11.76
C SER A 185 -3.13 9.27 -12.37
N ASP A 186 -4.16 8.76 -11.71
CA ASP A 186 -5.01 7.68 -12.19
C ASP A 186 -4.19 6.45 -12.63
N LYS A 187 -3.19 6.09 -11.82
CA LYS A 187 -2.30 4.97 -12.07
C LYS A 187 -2.95 3.68 -11.59
N ASP A 188 -3.16 2.77 -12.52
CA ASP A 188 -3.56 1.40 -12.24
C ASP A 188 -2.33 0.49 -12.36
N PHE A 189 -1.99 -0.19 -11.26
CA PHE A 189 -0.93 -1.19 -11.22
C PHE A 189 -1.46 -2.62 -11.43
N GLY A 190 -2.76 -2.76 -11.71
CA GLY A 190 -3.44 -4.05 -11.80
C GLY A 190 -3.91 -4.58 -10.44
N ALA A 191 -4.65 -5.71 -10.45
CA ALA A 191 -5.14 -6.41 -9.27
C ALA A 191 -5.88 -5.53 -8.24
N GLY A 192 -6.51 -4.43 -8.68
CA GLY A 192 -7.23 -3.50 -7.81
C GLY A 192 -6.37 -2.42 -7.15
N TYR A 193 -5.08 -2.36 -7.44
CA TYR A 193 -4.18 -1.30 -6.94
C TYR A 193 -4.27 -0.07 -7.83
N PHE A 194 -5.28 0.75 -7.58
CA PHE A 194 -5.50 2.02 -8.27
C PHE A 194 -5.21 3.20 -7.36
N TYR A 195 -4.38 4.12 -7.83
CA TYR A 195 -4.06 5.37 -7.14
C TYR A 195 -4.49 6.56 -7.96
N SER A 196 -5.39 7.38 -7.42
CA SER A 196 -5.86 8.61 -8.07
C SER A 196 -4.76 9.65 -8.24
N VAL A 197 -3.75 9.61 -7.35
CA VAL A 197 -2.53 10.42 -7.44
C VAL A 197 -1.42 9.80 -6.57
N LEU A 198 -0.19 9.85 -7.05
CA LEU A 198 1.01 9.50 -6.30
C LEU A 198 2.20 10.36 -6.76
N LEU A 199 3.28 10.37 -5.96
CA LEU A 199 4.59 10.88 -6.36
C LEU A 199 5.51 9.72 -6.73
N GLU A 200 5.91 9.65 -7.99
CA GLU A 200 6.75 8.57 -8.52
C GLU A 200 8.23 8.98 -8.53
N ASN A 201 9.12 8.01 -8.23
CA ASN A 201 10.58 8.15 -8.25
C ASN A 201 11.07 9.38 -7.46
N SER A 202 10.62 9.48 -6.23
CA SER A 202 10.86 10.66 -5.41
C SER A 202 12.23 10.61 -4.74
N LYS A 203 12.89 11.76 -4.70
CA LYS A 203 14.02 12.02 -3.83
C LYS A 203 13.50 12.34 -2.43
N ILE A 204 13.96 11.59 -1.43
CA ILE A 204 13.58 11.79 -0.03
C ILE A 204 14.67 12.56 0.71
N THR A 205 14.27 13.56 1.48
CA THR A 205 15.10 14.25 2.45
C THR A 205 14.47 14.10 3.83
N ILE A 206 15.17 13.45 4.76
CA ILE A 206 14.73 13.27 6.16
C ILE A 206 15.02 14.55 6.92
N GLN A 207 14.07 14.99 7.77
CA GLN A 207 14.14 16.24 8.54
C GLN A 207 14.53 15.99 10.01
#